data_0f9781dad6261a605ccd0d55884003df
#
_entry.id   0f9781dad6261a605ccd0d55884003df
#
_cell.length_a   1.000
_cell.length_b   1.000
_cell.length_c   1.000
_cell.angle_alpha   90.00
_cell.angle_beta   90.00
_cell.angle_gamma   90.00
#
_symmetry.space_group_name_H-M   'P 1'
#
loop_
_entity.id
_entity.type
_entity.pdbx_description
1 polymer ?
#
loop_
_entity_poly.entity_id
_entity_poly.type
_entity_poly.pdbx_seq_one_letter_code
_entity_poly.pdbx_strand_id
1 'polypeptide(L)'
;HKMILIKPFPRWYELYKRIRLFPWWTRYNIGLTKEASHKDKIIELVANMDFDIKASSRIIRHAVSEFSKHGLGSDYPGYHTINHNLEVAYISVLSAVNQKIENKMSEKDIKNLFVAALFHDFDPKKEFEKPNEDNIELFIRNDQKLAKLIDSFEIDLNIVIALIHRTTFPFIGTQKEHALKRMQELFSLTGIHKDDTITRQHYEKLGLFLSICDRIAGYCLGDFKYAKELARRNARGMGWHSQVINEKSVEYFSALKQKDEKHSFEKIIHSLPVEYKKNFFDNVEGFREAWQNELEIKASLRKKELNLVTVVENIGNDRNKRNEKTYDTIMKIRQEYCSPTNFNDREFHKSLYDISTIVITLRINNELGEIVGYVKGGPLEKHKPRRGTNDENLGKMNAIHMESLRRGTNDENLGKMNTVFMEWMAIKTGYLGEMGGHMLRSEFLKEARRRGYTYATSYYQRELIIHRKNKGEPIEIVQQYDAAMIDYYRIDLSQLVQSIPIQ
;
A
#
# COMPACT_ATOMS: atom_id res chain seq x y z
N HIS A 1 -0.14 38.44 6.59
CA HIS A 1 -0.44 37.00 6.60
C HIS A 1 -1.82 36.79 7.24
N LYS A 2 -2.90 36.86 6.44
CA LYS A 2 -4.24 36.47 6.88
C LYS A 2 -4.36 34.96 6.67
N MET A 3 -4.18 34.19 7.74
CA MET A 3 -4.72 32.84 7.83
C MET A 3 -6.23 32.94 7.58
N ILE A 4 -6.76 32.14 6.67
CA ILE A 4 -8.20 31.99 6.49
C ILE A 4 -8.74 31.42 7.80
N LEU A 5 -9.35 32.26 8.61
CA LEU A 5 -10.16 31.84 9.76
C LEU A 5 -11.38 31.09 9.18
N ILE A 6 -11.41 29.80 9.43
CA ILE A 6 -12.51 28.90 9.05
C ILE A 6 -13.79 29.44 9.66
N LYS A 7 -14.75 29.84 8.81
CA LYS A 7 -16.09 30.24 9.28
C LYS A 7 -16.79 29.05 9.92
N PRO A 8 -17.53 29.24 11.02
CA PRO A 8 -18.24 28.17 11.68
C PRO A 8 -19.29 27.53 10.75
N PHE A 9 -19.35 26.22 10.80
CA PHE A 9 -20.16 25.34 9.96
C PHE A 9 -21.64 25.68 9.87
N PRO A 10 -22.29 25.43 8.70
CA PRO A 10 -23.73 25.46 8.59
C PRO A 10 -24.38 24.38 9.49
N ARG A 11 -25.50 24.70 10.15
CA ARG A 11 -26.25 23.83 11.07
C ARG A 11 -26.62 22.43 10.51
N TRP A 12 -26.69 22.25 9.22
CA TRP A 12 -26.99 20.97 8.58
C TRP A 12 -25.84 19.94 8.64
N TYR A 13 -24.58 20.40 8.79
CA TYR A 13 -23.41 19.52 8.96
C TYR A 13 -23.43 18.86 10.36
N GLU A 14 -23.85 19.58 11.38
CA GLU A 14 -24.06 19.01 12.71
C GLU A 14 -25.22 17.98 12.74
N LEU A 15 -26.25 18.22 11.93
CA LEU A 15 -27.34 17.25 11.73
C LEU A 15 -26.85 15.96 11.05
N TYR A 16 -25.96 16.10 10.05
CA TYR A 16 -25.34 14.98 9.35
C TYR A 16 -24.44 14.14 10.25
N LYS A 17 -23.70 14.74 11.18
CA LYS A 17 -22.93 14.03 12.20
C LYS A 17 -23.84 13.22 13.16
N ARG A 18 -24.99 13.77 13.55
CA ARG A 18 -25.94 13.10 14.47
C ARG A 18 -26.67 11.91 13.87
N ILE A 19 -26.94 11.89 12.57
CA ILE A 19 -27.60 10.79 11.86
C ILE A 19 -26.66 9.57 11.68
N ARG A 20 -25.36 9.73 11.88
CA ARG A 20 -24.34 8.68 11.72
C ARG A 20 -24.12 7.75 12.91
N LEU A 21 -24.83 7.97 14.01
CA LEU A 21 -24.70 7.16 15.22
C LEU A 21 -25.59 5.91 15.20
N PHE A 22 -25.25 4.93 14.35
CA PHE A 22 -25.76 3.57 14.53
C PHE A 22 -24.66 2.65 15.09
N PRO A 23 -24.95 1.88 16.18
CA PRO A 23 -23.91 1.19 16.97
C PRO A 23 -23.18 0.02 16.31
N TRP A 24 -23.63 -0.47 15.15
CA TRP A 24 -23.00 -1.61 14.48
C TRP A 24 -21.77 -1.26 13.64
N TRP A 25 -21.48 0.02 13.38
CA TRP A 25 -20.32 0.52 12.66
C TRP A 25 -19.03 0.55 13.48
N THR A 26 -19.09 0.43 14.80
CA THR A 26 -17.95 0.61 15.70
C THR A 26 -17.01 -0.59 15.78
N ARG A 27 -17.32 -1.72 15.18
CA ARG A 27 -16.50 -2.95 15.26
C ARG A 27 -15.58 -3.24 14.07
N TYR A 28 -15.60 -2.43 13.00
CA TYR A 28 -14.82 -2.65 11.77
C TYR A 28 -13.80 -1.53 11.46
N ASN A 29 -13.37 -0.73 12.40
CA ASN A 29 -13.06 0.67 12.19
C ASN A 29 -11.60 1.12 12.25
N ILE A 30 -10.58 0.35 11.85
CA ILE A 30 -9.22 0.95 11.74
C ILE A 30 -8.96 1.50 10.32
N GLY A 31 -9.50 0.90 9.28
CA GLY A 31 -9.42 1.41 7.91
C GLY A 31 -10.45 2.50 7.59
N LEU A 32 -11.69 2.32 8.05
CA LEU A 32 -12.82 3.23 7.79
C LEU A 32 -12.68 4.61 8.46
N THR A 33 -11.96 4.73 9.56
CA THR A 33 -11.73 6.00 10.23
C THR A 33 -10.83 6.96 9.43
N LYS A 34 -9.83 6.45 8.70
CA LYS A 34 -8.97 7.29 7.85
C LYS A 34 -9.71 7.74 6.58
N GLU A 35 -10.42 6.83 5.92
CA GLU A 35 -11.23 7.13 4.73
C GLU A 35 -12.31 8.17 5.03
N ALA A 36 -13.07 7.98 6.12
CA ALA A 36 -14.06 8.94 6.57
C ALA A 36 -13.42 10.30 6.91
N SER A 37 -12.25 10.31 7.53
CA SER A 37 -11.53 11.55 7.86
C SER A 37 -11.07 12.31 6.62
N HIS A 38 -10.48 11.64 5.63
CA HIS A 38 -10.02 12.31 4.40
C HIS A 38 -11.21 12.79 3.54
N LYS A 39 -12.22 11.97 3.39
CA LYS A 39 -13.46 12.35 2.71
C LYS A 39 -14.10 13.59 3.33
N ASP A 40 -14.21 13.65 4.65
CA ASP A 40 -14.81 14.77 5.35
C ASP A 40 -13.94 16.04 5.20
N LYS A 41 -12.61 15.93 5.28
CA LYS A 41 -11.67 17.03 5.04
C LYS A 41 -11.78 17.59 3.62
N ILE A 42 -11.91 16.73 2.60
CA ILE A 42 -12.08 17.18 1.21
C ILE A 42 -13.42 17.89 1.05
N ILE A 43 -14.50 17.34 1.58
CA ILE A 43 -15.82 17.97 1.52
C ILE A 43 -15.79 19.35 2.20
N GLU A 44 -15.13 19.46 3.34
CA GLU A 44 -14.94 20.73 4.05
C GLU A 44 -14.12 21.73 3.22
N LEU A 45 -13.00 21.28 2.65
CA LEU A 45 -12.13 22.13 1.82
C LEU A 45 -12.88 22.65 0.60
N VAL A 46 -13.60 21.78 -0.10
CA VAL A 46 -14.38 22.14 -1.30
C VAL A 46 -15.58 23.04 -0.94
N ALA A 47 -16.19 22.84 0.25
CA ALA A 47 -17.27 23.70 0.74
C ALA A 47 -16.83 25.16 0.96
N ASN A 48 -15.55 25.39 1.27
CA ASN A 48 -14.98 26.72 1.48
C ASN A 48 -14.56 27.41 0.17
N MET A 49 -14.77 26.79 -0.98
CA MET A 49 -14.24 27.21 -2.28
C MET A 49 -15.32 27.64 -3.27
N ASP A 50 -16.45 28.12 -2.90
CA ASP A 50 -17.55 28.50 -3.81
C ASP A 50 -17.89 27.43 -4.89
N PHE A 51 -17.39 26.21 -4.77
CA PHE A 51 -17.79 25.08 -5.61
C PHE A 51 -19.23 24.67 -5.27
N ASP A 52 -19.95 24.12 -6.23
CA ASP A 52 -21.19 23.42 -5.96
C ASP A 52 -20.91 22.24 -5.02
N ILE A 53 -21.13 22.46 -3.73
CA ILE A 53 -20.93 21.48 -2.64
C ILE A 53 -21.71 20.20 -2.92
N LYS A 54 -22.89 20.29 -3.54
CA LYS A 54 -23.72 19.14 -3.86
C LYS A 54 -23.07 18.31 -4.97
N ALA A 55 -22.57 18.94 -6.02
CA ALA A 55 -21.89 18.28 -7.12
C ALA A 55 -20.59 17.63 -6.63
N SER A 56 -19.77 18.35 -5.89
CA SER A 56 -18.51 17.85 -5.33
C SER A 56 -18.72 16.63 -4.41
N SER A 57 -19.70 16.72 -3.50
CA SER A 57 -20.05 15.61 -2.60
C SER A 57 -20.59 14.39 -3.35
N ARG A 58 -21.27 14.60 -4.50
CA ARG A 58 -21.74 13.50 -5.36
C ARG A 58 -20.59 12.82 -6.08
N ILE A 59 -19.61 13.59 -6.58
CA ILE A 59 -18.41 13.05 -7.23
C ILE A 59 -17.60 12.22 -6.24
N ILE A 60 -17.34 12.74 -5.03
CA ILE A 60 -16.61 11.99 -3.98
C ILE A 60 -17.35 10.69 -3.64
N ARG A 61 -18.65 10.75 -3.41
CA ARG A 61 -19.45 9.55 -3.11
C ARG A 61 -19.44 8.55 -4.26
N HIS A 62 -19.44 9.02 -5.48
CA HIS A 62 -19.35 8.19 -6.67
C HIS A 62 -17.99 7.47 -6.73
N ALA A 63 -16.89 8.20 -6.58
CA ALA A 63 -15.55 7.63 -6.51
C ALA A 63 -15.44 6.55 -5.41
N VAL A 64 -15.81 6.88 -4.17
CA VAL A 64 -15.80 5.92 -3.04
C VAL A 64 -16.61 4.66 -3.35
N SER A 65 -17.79 4.83 -3.97
CA SER A 65 -18.65 3.69 -4.36
C SER A 65 -18.00 2.82 -5.42
N GLU A 66 -17.43 3.42 -6.47
CA GLU A 66 -16.83 2.66 -7.56
C GLU A 66 -15.55 1.94 -7.12
N PHE A 67 -14.68 2.59 -6.36
CA PHE A 67 -13.51 1.92 -5.76
C PHE A 67 -13.91 0.72 -4.90
N SER A 68 -14.93 0.88 -4.04
CA SER A 68 -15.40 -0.20 -3.17
C SER A 68 -16.01 -1.36 -3.97
N LYS A 69 -16.81 -1.08 -5.00
CA LYS A 69 -17.42 -2.10 -5.87
C LYS A 69 -16.38 -2.94 -6.61
N HIS A 70 -15.25 -2.35 -6.95
CA HIS A 70 -14.16 -3.02 -7.67
C HIS A 70 -13.07 -3.55 -6.75
N GLY A 71 -13.32 -3.60 -5.42
CA GLY A 71 -12.37 -4.14 -4.43
C GLY A 71 -11.12 -3.29 -4.24
N LEU A 72 -11.18 -1.98 -4.56
CA LEU A 72 -10.13 -0.97 -4.33
C LEU A 72 -10.47 -0.06 -3.14
N GLY A 73 -11.37 -0.49 -2.27
CA GLY A 73 -11.73 0.22 -1.05
C GLY A 73 -10.57 0.34 -0.06
N SER A 74 -10.88 0.87 1.11
CA SER A 74 -9.90 1.08 2.20
C SER A 74 -9.29 -0.20 2.75
N ASP A 75 -9.92 -1.33 2.53
CA ASP A 75 -9.48 -2.67 2.91
C ASP A 75 -8.56 -3.34 1.89
N TYR A 76 -8.37 -2.71 0.70
CA TYR A 76 -7.41 -3.20 -0.28
C TYR A 76 -5.98 -3.10 0.24
N PRO A 77 -5.18 -4.18 0.18
CA PRO A 77 -3.84 -4.19 0.76
C PRO A 77 -2.77 -3.51 -0.08
N GLY A 78 -3.09 -3.12 -1.32
CA GLY A 78 -2.18 -2.41 -2.22
C GLY A 78 -2.05 -0.93 -1.89
N TYR A 79 -1.26 -0.23 -2.70
CA TYR A 79 -1.03 1.21 -2.56
C TYR A 79 -2.20 2.03 -3.14
N HIS A 80 -2.69 1.64 -4.32
CA HIS A 80 -3.66 2.39 -5.12
C HIS A 80 -5.10 2.12 -4.64
N THR A 81 -5.47 2.76 -3.54
CA THR A 81 -6.77 2.63 -2.85
C THR A 81 -7.54 3.93 -2.92
N ILE A 82 -8.83 3.87 -2.61
CA ILE A 82 -9.63 5.10 -2.44
C ILE A 82 -9.02 6.06 -1.41
N ASN A 83 -8.37 5.56 -0.34
CA ASN A 83 -7.73 6.42 0.65
C ASN A 83 -6.60 7.23 0.03
N HIS A 84 -5.76 6.60 -0.79
CA HIS A 84 -4.70 7.28 -1.53
C HIS A 84 -5.28 8.39 -2.43
N ASN A 85 -6.28 8.05 -3.24
CA ASN A 85 -6.91 9.04 -4.13
C ASN A 85 -7.56 10.21 -3.38
N LEU A 86 -8.14 9.97 -2.21
CA LEU A 86 -8.67 11.02 -1.34
C LEU A 86 -7.56 11.89 -0.75
N GLU A 87 -6.43 11.32 -0.37
CA GLU A 87 -5.24 12.05 0.09
C GLU A 87 -4.67 12.94 -1.02
N VAL A 88 -4.54 12.40 -2.23
CA VAL A 88 -4.07 13.14 -3.41
C VAL A 88 -5.02 14.26 -3.75
N ALA A 89 -6.33 14.01 -3.76
CA ALA A 89 -7.34 15.05 -4.01
C ALA A 89 -7.27 16.18 -2.97
N TYR A 90 -7.11 15.82 -1.68
CA TYR A 90 -7.00 16.82 -0.61
C TYR A 90 -5.76 17.70 -0.76
N ILE A 91 -4.58 17.10 -0.94
CA ILE A 91 -3.32 17.86 -1.10
C ILE A 91 -3.33 18.69 -2.39
N SER A 92 -3.81 18.11 -3.50
CA SER A 92 -3.89 18.84 -4.77
C SER A 92 -4.79 20.06 -4.68
N VAL A 93 -5.99 19.90 -4.14
CA VAL A 93 -6.94 21.00 -4.01
C VAL A 93 -6.43 22.05 -3.02
N LEU A 94 -5.92 21.64 -1.86
CA LEU A 94 -5.39 22.57 -0.86
C LEU A 94 -4.23 23.40 -1.41
N SER A 95 -3.27 22.77 -2.08
CA SER A 95 -2.15 23.46 -2.71
C SER A 95 -2.63 24.40 -3.82
N ALA A 96 -3.56 23.95 -4.66
CA ALA A 96 -4.10 24.73 -5.76
C ALA A 96 -4.88 25.98 -5.28
N VAL A 97 -5.68 25.83 -4.21
CA VAL A 97 -6.39 26.94 -3.56
C VAL A 97 -5.43 27.99 -3.05
N ASN A 98 -4.39 27.56 -2.34
CA ASN A 98 -3.41 28.50 -1.80
C ASN A 98 -2.64 29.21 -2.93
N GLN A 99 -2.41 28.54 -4.06
CA GLN A 99 -1.83 29.18 -5.27
C GLN A 99 -2.83 30.08 -6.01
N LYS A 100 -4.16 29.82 -5.95
CA LYS A 100 -5.20 30.73 -6.49
C LYS A 100 -5.17 32.08 -5.78
N ILE A 101 -4.95 32.12 -4.46
CA ILE A 101 -4.83 33.37 -3.70
C ILE A 101 -3.71 34.26 -4.25
N GLU A 102 -2.68 33.65 -4.84
CA GLU A 102 -1.57 34.33 -5.51
C GLU A 102 -1.80 34.54 -7.02
N ASN A 103 -3.03 34.33 -7.51
CA ASN A 103 -3.44 34.44 -8.94
C ASN A 103 -2.66 33.48 -9.89
N LYS A 104 -2.19 32.32 -9.37
CA LYS A 104 -1.43 31.34 -10.16
C LYS A 104 -2.25 30.15 -10.64
N MET A 105 -3.49 30.00 -10.14
CA MET A 105 -4.36 28.87 -10.44
C MET A 105 -5.81 29.35 -10.64
N SER A 106 -6.48 28.90 -11.68
CA SER A 106 -7.88 29.22 -11.92
C SER A 106 -8.82 28.28 -11.18
N GLU A 107 -10.08 28.65 -11.00
CA GLU A 107 -11.11 27.78 -10.46
C GLU A 107 -11.31 26.52 -11.31
N LYS A 108 -11.28 26.70 -12.65
CA LYS A 108 -11.39 25.59 -13.60
C LYS A 108 -10.23 24.58 -13.44
N ASP A 109 -9.01 25.07 -13.20
CA ASP A 109 -7.85 24.23 -12.95
C ASP A 109 -8.04 23.40 -11.68
N ILE A 110 -8.57 24.03 -10.63
CA ILE A 110 -8.80 23.33 -9.34
C ILE A 110 -9.88 22.27 -9.50
N LYS A 111 -10.96 22.54 -10.25
CA LYS A 111 -12.00 21.56 -10.55
C LYS A 111 -11.45 20.38 -11.36
N ASN A 112 -10.63 20.62 -12.38
CA ASN A 112 -9.96 19.58 -13.15
C ASN A 112 -9.06 18.72 -12.28
N LEU A 113 -8.22 19.34 -11.44
CA LEU A 113 -7.33 18.65 -10.50
C LEU A 113 -8.13 17.79 -9.52
N PHE A 114 -9.22 18.31 -8.97
CA PHE A 114 -10.05 17.61 -8.01
C PHE A 114 -10.60 16.30 -8.58
N VAL A 115 -11.19 16.37 -9.78
CA VAL A 115 -11.77 15.17 -10.41
C VAL A 115 -10.68 14.21 -10.86
N ALA A 116 -9.62 14.72 -11.49
CA ALA A 116 -8.50 13.88 -11.92
C ALA A 116 -7.84 13.16 -10.73
N ALA A 117 -7.61 13.85 -9.62
CA ALA A 117 -7.04 13.27 -8.41
C ALA A 117 -7.92 12.15 -7.80
N LEU A 118 -9.25 12.28 -7.86
CA LEU A 118 -10.15 11.26 -7.35
C LEU A 118 -10.12 9.95 -8.16
N PHE A 119 -9.74 10.00 -9.44
CA PHE A 119 -9.84 8.85 -10.34
C PHE A 119 -8.50 8.42 -10.95
N HIS A 120 -7.37 9.10 -10.69
CA HIS A 120 -6.10 8.86 -11.39
C HIS A 120 -5.56 7.43 -11.27
N ASP A 121 -5.88 6.74 -10.20
CA ASP A 121 -5.45 5.36 -9.96
C ASP A 121 -6.59 4.34 -10.02
N PHE A 122 -7.76 4.74 -10.52
CA PHE A 122 -8.91 3.86 -10.60
C PHE A 122 -8.81 2.93 -11.81
N ASP A 123 -8.03 1.86 -11.69
CA ASP A 123 -7.96 0.78 -12.68
C ASP A 123 -8.78 -0.44 -12.23
N PRO A 124 -10.02 -0.60 -12.70
CA PRO A 124 -10.89 -1.70 -12.28
C PRO A 124 -10.43 -3.07 -12.79
N LYS A 125 -9.60 -3.13 -13.85
CA LYS A 125 -9.09 -4.40 -14.38
C LYS A 125 -8.03 -5.03 -13.47
N LYS A 126 -7.19 -4.22 -12.83
CA LYS A 126 -6.16 -4.67 -11.90
C LYS A 126 -5.30 -5.82 -12.45
N GLU A 127 -4.87 -5.72 -13.67
CA GLU A 127 -3.97 -6.70 -14.26
C GLU A 127 -2.61 -6.69 -13.55
N PHE A 128 -2.20 -5.53 -13.05
CA PHE A 128 -0.99 -5.29 -12.26
C PHE A 128 -1.29 -4.45 -11.04
N GLU A 129 -0.38 -4.44 -10.06
CA GLU A 129 -0.49 -3.56 -8.89
C GLU A 129 -0.42 -2.08 -9.31
N LYS A 130 0.41 -1.75 -10.31
CA LYS A 130 0.46 -0.42 -10.91
C LYS A 130 -0.77 -0.22 -11.80
N PRO A 131 -1.56 0.85 -11.60
CA PRO A 131 -2.67 1.18 -12.47
C PRO A 131 -2.24 1.43 -13.91
N ASN A 132 -3.12 1.11 -14.86
CA ASN A 132 -2.92 1.40 -16.27
C ASN A 132 -3.85 2.55 -16.69
N GLU A 133 -3.27 3.65 -17.14
CA GLU A 133 -3.99 4.88 -17.47
C GLU A 133 -4.97 4.70 -18.63
N ASP A 134 -4.70 3.81 -19.60
CA ASP A 134 -5.63 3.49 -20.69
C ASP A 134 -6.88 2.75 -20.17
N ASN A 135 -6.72 1.87 -19.19
CA ASN A 135 -7.85 1.22 -18.53
C ASN A 135 -8.70 2.22 -17.73
N ILE A 136 -8.04 3.17 -17.06
CA ILE A 136 -8.70 4.25 -16.32
C ILE A 136 -9.49 5.13 -17.28
N GLU A 137 -8.89 5.53 -18.40
CA GLU A 137 -9.57 6.31 -19.44
C GLU A 137 -10.80 5.57 -19.97
N LEU A 138 -10.66 4.28 -20.32
CA LEU A 138 -11.76 3.46 -20.82
C LEU A 138 -12.92 3.40 -19.83
N PHE A 139 -12.62 3.22 -18.53
CA PHE A 139 -13.63 3.21 -17.49
C PHE A 139 -14.33 4.57 -17.37
N ILE A 140 -13.58 5.66 -17.27
CA ILE A 140 -14.12 7.01 -17.10
C ILE A 140 -15.04 7.38 -18.28
N ARG A 141 -14.66 7.04 -19.51
CA ARG A 141 -15.48 7.33 -20.72
C ARG A 141 -16.79 6.54 -20.73
N ASN A 142 -16.81 5.35 -20.15
CA ASN A 142 -18.01 4.50 -20.10
C ASN A 142 -18.90 4.81 -18.89
N ASP A 143 -18.42 5.58 -17.93
CA ASP A 143 -19.20 5.95 -16.73
C ASP A 143 -20.12 7.13 -16.99
N GLN A 144 -21.35 6.82 -17.46
CA GLN A 144 -22.35 7.86 -17.75
C GLN A 144 -22.73 8.71 -16.54
N LYS A 145 -22.62 8.17 -15.33
CA LYS A 145 -22.92 8.93 -14.11
C LYS A 145 -21.83 9.93 -13.81
N LEU A 146 -20.58 9.53 -13.97
CA LEU A 146 -19.43 10.43 -13.82
C LEU A 146 -19.47 11.53 -14.89
N ALA A 147 -19.75 11.18 -16.15
CA ALA A 147 -19.90 12.16 -17.24
C ALA A 147 -20.91 13.27 -16.88
N LYS A 148 -22.11 12.92 -16.42
CA LYS A 148 -23.13 13.89 -15.98
C LYS A 148 -22.67 14.73 -14.79
N LEU A 149 -21.89 14.17 -13.87
CA LEU A 149 -21.36 14.92 -12.73
C LEU A 149 -20.28 15.92 -13.18
N ILE A 150 -19.44 15.54 -14.14
CA ILE A 150 -18.40 16.39 -14.73
C ILE A 150 -19.05 17.55 -15.52
N ASP A 151 -20.08 17.26 -16.31
CA ASP A 151 -20.85 18.29 -17.02
C ASP A 151 -21.42 19.32 -16.05
N SER A 152 -21.97 18.86 -14.90
CA SER A 152 -22.48 19.78 -13.87
C SER A 152 -21.39 20.62 -13.19
N PHE A 153 -20.13 20.24 -13.34
CA PHE A 153 -18.95 20.95 -12.85
C PHE A 153 -18.39 21.96 -13.86
N GLU A 154 -18.95 21.98 -15.09
CA GLU A 154 -18.51 22.84 -16.19
C GLU A 154 -17.04 22.67 -16.58
N ILE A 155 -16.54 21.43 -16.54
CA ILE A 155 -15.19 21.04 -16.96
C ILE A 155 -15.24 20.02 -18.08
N ASP A 156 -14.13 19.87 -18.81
CA ASP A 156 -14.03 18.94 -19.93
C ASP A 156 -13.42 17.61 -19.48
N LEU A 157 -14.13 16.54 -19.74
CA LEU A 157 -13.70 15.18 -19.42
C LEU A 157 -12.33 14.85 -20.06
N ASN A 158 -12.06 15.32 -21.28
CA ASN A 158 -10.79 15.05 -21.94
C ASN A 158 -9.62 15.73 -21.26
N ILE A 159 -9.82 16.91 -20.66
CA ILE A 159 -8.79 17.55 -19.83
C ILE A 159 -8.53 16.72 -18.58
N VAL A 160 -9.57 16.27 -17.89
CA VAL A 160 -9.43 15.39 -16.71
C VAL A 160 -8.61 14.15 -17.07
N ILE A 161 -8.94 13.48 -18.16
CA ILE A 161 -8.21 12.29 -18.63
C ILE A 161 -6.76 12.63 -19.02
N ALA A 162 -6.52 13.78 -19.66
CA ALA A 162 -5.15 14.20 -19.99
C ALA A 162 -4.30 14.41 -18.74
N LEU A 163 -4.86 14.98 -17.66
CA LEU A 163 -4.14 15.09 -16.39
C LEU A 163 -3.82 13.72 -15.77
N ILE A 164 -4.73 12.76 -15.91
CA ILE A 164 -4.51 11.37 -15.44
C ILE A 164 -3.36 10.72 -16.21
N HIS A 165 -3.31 10.83 -17.54
CA HIS A 165 -2.18 10.31 -18.32
C HIS A 165 -0.83 10.91 -17.89
N ARG A 166 -0.80 12.14 -17.38
CA ARG A 166 0.44 12.77 -16.91
C ARG A 166 0.90 12.21 -15.55
N THR A 167 0.07 11.47 -14.81
CA THR A 167 0.50 10.81 -13.55
C THR A 167 1.29 9.55 -13.80
N THR A 168 1.37 9.04 -15.03
CA THR A 168 2.23 7.88 -15.38
C THR A 168 3.61 8.01 -14.75
N PHE A 169 4.01 7.01 -13.96
CA PHE A 169 5.30 7.00 -13.29
C PHE A 169 6.00 5.62 -13.45
N PRO A 170 7.32 5.56 -13.76
CA PRO A 170 8.22 6.69 -14.05
C PRO A 170 7.91 7.33 -15.40
N PHE A 171 7.98 8.67 -15.47
CA PHE A 171 7.70 9.44 -16.69
C PHE A 171 8.93 9.52 -17.59
N ILE A 172 9.34 8.36 -18.15
CA ILE A 172 10.54 8.18 -18.98
C ILE A 172 10.26 7.21 -20.14
N GLY A 173 11.11 7.27 -21.19
CA GLY A 173 11.10 6.34 -22.30
C GLY A 173 9.75 6.24 -23.00
N THR A 174 9.39 5.03 -23.41
CA THR A 174 8.16 4.74 -24.16
C THR A 174 6.89 5.07 -23.40
N GLN A 175 6.87 4.99 -22.07
CA GLN A 175 5.73 5.36 -21.23
C GLN A 175 5.47 6.88 -21.33
N LYS A 176 6.54 7.69 -21.24
CA LYS A 176 6.44 9.15 -21.42
C LYS A 176 5.94 9.49 -22.82
N GLU A 177 6.48 8.85 -23.85
CA GLU A 177 6.08 9.09 -25.23
C GLU A 177 4.60 8.77 -25.46
N HIS A 178 4.13 7.63 -24.94
CA HIS A 178 2.74 7.22 -25.00
C HIS A 178 1.82 8.25 -24.29
N ALA A 179 2.14 8.59 -23.05
CA ALA A 179 1.36 9.55 -22.26
C ALA A 179 1.28 10.93 -22.94
N LEU A 180 2.41 11.47 -23.42
CA LEU A 180 2.44 12.75 -24.12
C LEU A 180 1.62 12.70 -25.42
N LYS A 181 1.76 11.66 -26.21
CA LYS A 181 0.97 11.47 -27.44
C LYS A 181 -0.52 11.47 -27.11
N ARG A 182 -0.92 10.70 -26.09
CA ARG A 182 -2.33 10.61 -25.68
C ARG A 182 -2.86 11.96 -25.19
N MET A 183 -2.10 12.69 -24.39
CA MET A 183 -2.45 14.04 -23.95
C MET A 183 -2.68 14.99 -25.13
N GLN A 184 -1.83 14.97 -26.15
CA GLN A 184 -1.99 15.83 -27.33
C GLN A 184 -3.25 15.47 -28.15
N GLU A 185 -3.59 14.19 -28.25
CA GLU A 185 -4.85 13.75 -28.86
C GLU A 185 -6.06 14.27 -28.08
N LEU A 186 -6.03 14.15 -26.75
CA LEU A 186 -7.09 14.61 -25.85
C LEU A 186 -7.28 16.14 -25.93
N PHE A 187 -6.20 16.93 -25.96
CA PHE A 187 -6.29 18.36 -26.15
C PHE A 187 -6.97 18.72 -27.49
N SER A 188 -6.70 17.96 -28.53
CA SER A 188 -7.36 18.20 -29.83
C SER A 188 -8.87 17.91 -29.78
N LEU A 189 -9.30 16.94 -28.95
CA LEU A 189 -10.74 16.66 -28.74
C LEU A 189 -11.47 17.77 -27.96
N THR A 190 -10.74 18.56 -27.18
CA THR A 190 -11.33 19.74 -26.46
C THR A 190 -11.42 21.00 -27.31
N GLY A 191 -11.02 20.95 -28.57
CA GLY A 191 -10.97 22.13 -29.44
C GLY A 191 -9.72 23.00 -29.23
N ILE A 192 -8.77 22.62 -28.41
CA ILE A 192 -7.49 23.33 -28.24
C ILE A 192 -6.64 23.10 -29.50
N HIS A 193 -6.46 24.17 -30.30
CA HIS A 193 -5.71 24.08 -31.55
C HIS A 193 -4.25 23.62 -31.30
N LYS A 194 -3.66 22.96 -32.30
CA LYS A 194 -2.26 22.48 -32.18
C LYS A 194 -1.26 23.61 -31.94
N ASP A 195 -1.54 24.77 -32.50
CA ASP A 195 -0.69 25.97 -32.39
C ASP A 195 -0.89 26.72 -31.09
N ASP A 196 -1.93 26.39 -30.31
CA ASP A 196 -2.11 26.94 -28.96
C ASP A 196 -1.20 26.22 -27.95
N THR A 197 0.08 26.46 -28.15
CA THR A 197 1.13 25.84 -27.32
C THR A 197 1.06 26.31 -25.87
N ILE A 198 0.56 27.52 -25.61
CA ILE A 198 0.44 28.10 -24.26
C ILE A 198 -0.59 27.32 -23.46
N THR A 199 -1.79 27.13 -23.99
CA THR A 199 -2.84 26.36 -23.29
C THR A 199 -2.45 24.90 -23.13
N ARG A 200 -1.82 24.26 -24.13
CA ARG A 200 -1.34 22.89 -24.04
C ARG A 200 -0.28 22.72 -22.94
N GLN A 201 0.72 23.60 -22.92
CA GLN A 201 1.75 23.62 -21.88
C GLN A 201 1.18 23.88 -20.48
N HIS A 202 0.14 24.71 -20.37
CA HIS A 202 -0.56 24.94 -19.12
C HIS A 202 -1.14 23.64 -18.56
N TYR A 203 -1.86 22.86 -19.36
CA TYR A 203 -2.43 21.59 -18.91
C TYR A 203 -1.37 20.49 -18.69
N GLU A 204 -0.28 20.51 -19.46
CA GLU A 204 0.87 19.62 -19.17
C GLU A 204 1.48 19.93 -17.79
N LYS A 205 1.65 21.21 -17.45
CA LYS A 205 2.11 21.64 -16.12
C LYS A 205 1.11 21.31 -15.02
N LEU A 206 -0.18 21.41 -15.31
CA LEU A 206 -1.24 21.04 -14.37
C LEU A 206 -1.22 19.51 -14.10
N GLY A 207 -1.00 18.70 -15.13
CA GLY A 207 -0.80 17.26 -14.97
C GLY A 207 0.47 16.91 -14.18
N LEU A 208 1.58 17.65 -14.41
CA LEU A 208 2.79 17.52 -13.60
C LEU A 208 2.52 17.88 -12.14
N PHE A 209 1.74 18.91 -11.88
CA PHE A 209 1.30 19.29 -10.55
C PHE A 209 0.57 18.13 -9.87
N LEU A 210 -0.38 17.48 -10.55
CA LEU A 210 -1.09 16.31 -10.03
C LEU A 210 -0.12 15.15 -9.74
N SER A 211 0.78 14.84 -10.67
CA SER A 211 1.80 13.78 -10.51
C SER A 211 2.72 13.99 -9.30
N ILE A 212 3.05 15.25 -8.99
CA ILE A 212 3.83 15.56 -7.79
C ILE A 212 2.98 15.38 -6.53
N CYS A 213 1.74 15.87 -6.53
CA CYS A 213 0.82 15.70 -5.41
C CYS A 213 0.56 14.23 -5.11
N ASP A 214 0.39 13.39 -6.14
CA ASP A 214 0.27 11.94 -6.03
C ASP A 214 1.44 11.34 -5.23
N ARG A 215 2.66 11.71 -5.56
CA ARG A 215 3.85 11.18 -4.90
C ARG A 215 4.08 11.66 -3.47
N ILE A 216 3.53 12.81 -3.06
CA ILE A 216 3.80 13.40 -1.74
C ILE A 216 2.62 13.34 -0.76
N ALA A 217 1.39 13.15 -1.24
CA ALA A 217 0.18 13.36 -0.44
C ALA A 217 0.18 12.59 0.88
N GLY A 218 0.31 11.28 0.84
CA GLY A 218 0.32 10.46 2.05
C GLY A 218 1.48 10.76 2.99
N TYR A 219 2.61 11.20 2.43
CA TYR A 219 3.81 11.57 3.20
C TYR A 219 3.70 12.97 3.84
N CYS A 220 2.83 13.81 3.34
CA CYS A 220 2.47 15.08 3.97
C CYS A 220 1.46 14.88 5.11
N LEU A 221 0.53 13.92 4.96
CA LEU A 221 -0.62 13.75 5.85
C LEU A 221 -0.37 12.79 7.01
N GLY A 222 0.62 11.93 6.93
CA GLY A 222 0.94 10.91 7.93
C GLY A 222 2.31 11.09 8.58
N ASP A 223 2.46 10.42 9.72
CA ASP A 223 3.74 10.27 10.43
C ASP A 223 4.67 9.26 9.73
N PHE A 224 5.88 9.07 10.25
CA PHE A 224 6.86 8.15 9.66
C PHE A 224 6.39 6.68 9.69
N LYS A 225 5.57 6.29 10.67
CA LYS A 225 4.98 4.94 10.69
C LYS A 225 4.05 4.73 9.50
N TYR A 226 3.21 5.72 9.21
CA TYR A 226 2.34 5.71 8.04
C TYR A 226 3.14 5.76 6.73
N ALA A 227 4.17 6.61 6.67
CA ALA A 227 5.06 6.70 5.52
C ALA A 227 5.74 5.36 5.18
N LYS A 228 6.25 4.63 6.18
CA LYS A 228 6.80 3.28 6.00
C LYS A 228 5.77 2.29 5.45
N GLU A 229 4.55 2.38 5.92
CA GLU A 229 3.45 1.52 5.41
C GLU A 229 3.15 1.82 3.94
N LEU A 230 3.05 3.09 3.56
CA LEU A 230 2.88 3.51 2.17
C LEU A 230 4.02 3.02 1.29
N ALA A 231 5.26 3.18 1.74
CA ALA A 231 6.43 2.72 0.99
C ALA A 231 6.43 1.20 0.77
N ARG A 232 6.02 0.41 1.75
CA ARG A 232 5.87 -1.04 1.60
C ARG A 232 4.79 -1.42 0.58
N ARG A 233 3.67 -0.72 0.59
CA ARG A 233 2.59 -0.97 -0.38
C ARG A 233 3.03 -0.58 -1.79
N ASN A 234 3.65 0.58 -1.92
CA ASN A 234 4.14 1.08 -3.20
C ASN A 234 5.28 0.22 -3.79
N ALA A 235 6.13 -0.35 -2.93
CA ALA A 235 7.25 -1.20 -3.34
C ALA A 235 6.83 -2.34 -4.28
N ARG A 236 5.64 -2.90 -4.09
CA ARG A 236 5.08 -3.95 -4.96
C ARG A 236 4.84 -3.44 -6.38
N GLY A 237 4.16 -2.31 -6.52
CA GLY A 237 3.89 -1.70 -7.82
C GLY A 237 5.15 -1.20 -8.52
N MET A 238 6.18 -0.84 -7.75
CA MET A 238 7.48 -0.38 -8.24
C MET A 238 8.48 -1.50 -8.49
N GLY A 239 8.14 -2.75 -8.16
CA GLY A 239 9.06 -3.88 -8.25
C GLY A 239 10.23 -3.81 -7.27
N TRP A 240 10.11 -3.11 -6.16
CA TRP A 240 11.17 -3.00 -5.16
C TRP A 240 11.16 -4.19 -4.22
N HIS A 241 12.32 -4.78 -4.04
CA HIS A 241 12.52 -5.79 -3.02
C HIS A 241 12.47 -5.15 -1.62
N SER A 242 11.93 -5.87 -0.63
CA SER A 242 11.78 -5.37 0.76
C SER A 242 13.11 -4.89 1.39
N GLN A 243 14.25 -5.41 0.95
CA GLN A 243 15.59 -5.04 1.42
C GLN A 243 16.04 -3.65 1.00
N VAL A 244 15.43 -3.06 -0.01
CA VAL A 244 15.86 -1.78 -0.62
C VAL A 244 14.81 -0.69 -0.49
N ILE A 245 13.73 -0.92 0.27
CA ILE A 245 12.61 0.02 0.37
C ILE A 245 13.07 1.39 0.89
N ASN A 246 13.91 1.43 1.94
CA ASN A 246 14.38 2.69 2.51
C ASN A 246 15.32 3.43 1.53
N GLU A 247 16.26 2.72 0.91
CA GLU A 247 17.15 3.26 -0.14
C GLU A 247 16.34 3.83 -1.30
N LYS A 248 15.41 3.02 -1.84
CA LYS A 248 14.58 3.42 -2.97
C LYS A 248 13.60 4.56 -2.62
N SER A 249 13.14 4.63 -1.38
CA SER A 249 12.35 5.76 -0.92
C SER A 249 13.15 7.07 -0.91
N VAL A 250 14.41 7.02 -0.47
CA VAL A 250 15.31 8.19 -0.53
C VAL A 250 15.55 8.61 -1.98
N GLU A 251 15.82 7.67 -2.89
CA GLU A 251 15.97 7.95 -4.33
C GLU A 251 14.69 8.56 -4.92
N TYR A 252 13.55 7.97 -4.61
CA TYR A 252 12.22 8.39 -5.08
C TYR A 252 11.91 9.85 -4.73
N PHE A 253 12.17 10.26 -3.49
CA PHE A 253 11.96 11.65 -3.07
C PHE A 253 13.06 12.60 -3.57
N SER A 254 14.27 12.09 -3.75
CA SER A 254 15.37 12.89 -4.33
C SER A 254 15.09 13.26 -5.78
N ALA A 255 14.35 12.44 -6.52
CA ALA A 255 13.93 12.73 -7.89
C ALA A 255 13.05 13.99 -8.00
N LEU A 256 12.27 14.32 -6.96
CA LEU A 256 11.45 15.54 -6.89
C LEU A 256 12.32 16.84 -6.90
N LYS A 257 13.59 16.75 -6.57
CA LYS A 257 14.53 17.88 -6.55
C LYS A 257 15.33 18.01 -7.86
N GLN A 258 15.04 17.19 -8.87
CA GLN A 258 15.67 17.25 -10.18
C GLN A 258 15.10 18.39 -11.04
N LYS A 259 15.88 18.85 -12.04
CA LYS A 259 15.64 20.08 -12.82
C LYS A 259 14.19 20.23 -13.31
N ASP A 260 13.62 19.17 -13.86
CA ASP A 260 12.30 19.24 -14.53
C ASP A 260 11.13 19.35 -13.53
N GLU A 261 11.29 18.85 -12.33
CA GLU A 261 10.24 18.77 -11.31
C GLU A 261 10.45 19.74 -10.14
N LYS A 262 11.68 20.12 -9.90
CA LYS A 262 12.11 20.92 -8.73
C LYS A 262 11.23 22.16 -8.51
N HIS A 263 11.06 22.97 -9.55
CA HIS A 263 10.30 24.22 -9.43
C HIS A 263 8.81 23.99 -9.10
N SER A 264 8.20 22.97 -9.71
CA SER A 264 6.82 22.62 -9.43
C SER A 264 6.67 22.01 -8.03
N PHE A 265 7.59 21.16 -7.63
CA PHE A 265 7.63 20.59 -6.28
C PHE A 265 7.78 21.69 -5.22
N GLU A 266 8.71 22.61 -5.39
CA GLU A 266 8.93 23.72 -4.45
C GLU A 266 7.68 24.60 -4.32
N LYS A 267 7.01 24.92 -5.42
CA LYS A 267 5.75 25.68 -5.38
C LYS A 267 4.66 24.94 -4.61
N ILE A 268 4.49 23.64 -4.86
CA ILE A 268 3.49 22.82 -4.20
C ILE A 268 3.78 22.75 -2.70
N ILE A 269 4.99 22.36 -2.33
CA ILE A 269 5.34 22.15 -0.92
C ILE A 269 5.28 23.45 -0.12
N HIS A 270 5.65 24.61 -0.73
CA HIS A 270 5.56 25.91 -0.07
C HIS A 270 4.12 26.41 0.11
N SER A 271 3.19 26.00 -0.76
CA SER A 271 1.78 26.34 -0.66
C SER A 271 1.03 25.55 0.41
N LEU A 272 1.60 24.47 0.92
CA LEU A 272 0.98 23.64 1.95
C LEU A 272 1.17 24.24 3.35
N PRO A 273 0.26 23.94 4.30
CA PRO A 273 0.43 24.27 5.71
C PRO A 273 1.78 23.80 6.29
N VAL A 274 2.29 24.55 7.26
CA VAL A 274 3.60 24.26 7.89
C VAL A 274 3.69 22.82 8.40
N GLU A 275 2.61 22.33 9.01
CA GLU A 275 2.52 20.96 9.53
C GLU A 275 2.75 19.91 8.43
N TYR A 276 2.09 20.04 7.27
CA TYR A 276 2.22 19.08 6.18
C TYR A 276 3.60 19.12 5.52
N LYS A 277 4.18 20.31 5.40
CA LYS A 277 5.59 20.45 4.97
C LYS A 277 6.52 19.75 5.92
N LYS A 278 6.35 20.00 7.22
CA LYS A 278 7.18 19.38 8.25
C LYS A 278 7.08 17.86 8.20
N ASN A 279 5.86 17.32 8.15
CA ASN A 279 5.63 15.87 8.05
C ASN A 279 6.37 15.27 6.85
N PHE A 280 6.26 15.92 5.66
CA PHE A 280 6.95 15.44 4.47
C PHE A 280 8.47 15.36 4.67
N PHE A 281 9.10 16.44 5.15
CA PHE A 281 10.55 16.46 5.33
C PHE A 281 11.02 15.55 6.45
N ASP A 282 10.28 15.46 7.55
CA ASP A 282 10.56 14.52 8.65
C ASP A 282 10.49 13.07 8.15
N ASN A 283 9.51 12.74 7.31
CA ASN A 283 9.36 11.42 6.72
C ASN A 283 10.51 11.08 5.77
N VAL A 284 10.93 12.02 4.92
CA VAL A 284 12.08 11.84 4.03
C VAL A 284 13.37 11.62 4.83
N GLU A 285 13.56 12.41 5.89
CA GLU A 285 14.71 12.22 6.80
C GLU A 285 14.64 10.89 7.53
N GLY A 286 13.46 10.49 8.00
CA GLY A 286 13.28 9.18 8.63
C GLY A 286 13.66 8.01 7.72
N PHE A 287 13.37 8.08 6.40
CA PHE A 287 13.87 7.07 5.45
C PHE A 287 15.38 7.09 5.30
N ARG A 288 16.01 8.28 5.32
CA ARG A 288 17.47 8.41 5.23
C ARG A 288 18.15 7.80 6.45
N GLU A 289 17.65 8.13 7.65
CA GLU A 289 18.15 7.57 8.91
C GLU A 289 17.96 6.05 8.95
N ALA A 290 16.79 5.55 8.52
CA ALA A 290 16.52 4.12 8.47
C ALA A 290 17.45 3.40 7.49
N TRP A 291 17.73 3.99 6.32
CA TRP A 291 18.67 3.44 5.35
C TRP A 291 20.10 3.43 5.90
N GLN A 292 20.55 4.53 6.52
CA GLN A 292 21.85 4.60 7.15
C GLN A 292 22.05 3.51 8.22
N ASN A 293 21.05 3.36 9.09
CA ASN A 293 21.06 2.31 10.12
C ASN A 293 21.11 0.89 9.50
N GLU A 294 20.39 0.65 8.39
CA GLU A 294 20.50 -0.62 7.66
C GLU A 294 21.90 -0.90 7.14
N LEU A 295 22.58 0.13 6.61
CA LEU A 295 23.96 -0.01 6.12
C LEU A 295 24.92 -0.36 7.25
N GLU A 296 24.78 0.26 8.42
CA GLU A 296 25.59 -0.03 9.62
C GLU A 296 25.39 -1.46 10.11
N ILE A 297 24.11 -1.90 10.23
CA ILE A 297 23.78 -3.28 10.61
C ILE A 297 24.39 -4.29 9.63
N LYS A 298 24.21 -4.06 8.32
CA LYS A 298 24.75 -4.93 7.27
C LYS A 298 26.29 -4.99 7.33
N ALA A 299 26.94 -3.85 7.59
CA ALA A 299 28.40 -3.81 7.75
C ALA A 299 28.87 -4.63 8.95
N SER A 300 28.19 -4.50 10.10
CA SER A 300 28.52 -5.25 11.33
C SER A 300 28.30 -6.77 11.15
N LEU A 301 27.24 -7.16 10.44
CA LEU A 301 27.00 -8.59 10.12
C LEU A 301 28.10 -9.15 9.19
N ARG A 302 28.51 -8.40 8.16
CA ARG A 302 29.57 -8.81 7.23
C ARG A 302 30.94 -8.93 7.92
N LYS A 303 31.23 -8.05 8.86
CA LYS A 303 32.46 -8.09 9.68
C LYS A 303 32.40 -9.16 10.78
N LYS A 304 31.26 -9.87 10.94
CA LYS A 304 31.01 -10.80 12.02
C LYS A 304 31.09 -10.19 13.44
N GLU A 305 30.89 -8.89 13.53
CA GLU A 305 30.70 -8.17 14.80
C GLU A 305 29.33 -8.49 15.42
N LEU A 306 28.35 -8.77 14.54
CA LEU A 306 27.05 -9.32 14.89
C LEU A 306 26.86 -10.66 14.18
N ASN A 307 26.19 -11.60 14.86
CA ASN A 307 25.78 -12.88 14.29
C ASN A 307 24.28 -13.05 14.44
N LEU A 308 23.67 -13.83 13.56
CA LEU A 308 22.26 -14.18 13.65
C LEU A 308 22.13 -15.64 14.04
N VAL A 309 21.23 -15.92 14.96
CA VAL A 309 20.85 -17.28 15.37
C VAL A 309 19.34 -17.43 15.35
N THR A 310 18.88 -18.62 14.97
CA THR A 310 17.47 -18.98 15.04
C THR A 310 17.18 -19.79 16.29
N VAL A 311 16.05 -19.51 16.93
CA VAL A 311 15.60 -20.22 18.12
C VAL A 311 14.19 -20.73 17.89
N VAL A 312 14.01 -22.05 18.04
CA VAL A 312 12.67 -22.63 18.11
C VAL A 312 12.11 -22.34 19.49
N GLU A 313 11.07 -21.52 19.56
CA GLU A 313 10.46 -21.17 20.84
C GLU A 313 9.71 -22.39 21.37
N ASN A 314 10.18 -22.92 22.50
CA ASN A 314 9.60 -24.10 23.11
C ASN A 314 8.26 -23.75 23.77
N ILE A 315 7.19 -24.01 23.06
CA ILE A 315 5.82 -23.83 23.51
C ILE A 315 5.41 -25.16 24.17
N GLY A 316 6.04 -25.47 25.30
CA GLY A 316 5.66 -26.63 26.10
C GLY A 316 4.23 -26.50 26.65
N ASN A 317 3.64 -27.65 27.08
CA ASN A 317 2.29 -27.70 27.67
C ASN A 317 2.14 -26.87 28.96
N ASP A 318 3.24 -26.40 29.53
CA ASP A 318 3.27 -25.64 30.77
C ASP A 318 3.21 -24.15 30.48
N ARG A 319 2.02 -23.55 30.68
CA ARG A 319 1.79 -22.11 30.53
C ARG A 319 2.73 -21.23 31.35
N ASN A 320 3.23 -21.75 32.47
CA ASN A 320 4.09 -21.03 33.42
C ASN A 320 5.55 -20.89 32.92
N LYS A 321 5.96 -21.66 31.91
CA LYS A 321 7.30 -21.59 31.30
C LYS A 321 7.38 -20.72 30.07
N ARG A 322 6.28 -20.10 29.66
CA ARG A 322 6.24 -19.26 28.46
C ARG A 322 6.88 -17.91 28.75
N ASN A 323 7.80 -17.54 27.90
CA ASN A 323 8.42 -16.22 27.98
C ASN A 323 7.48 -15.17 27.39
N GLU A 324 6.58 -14.59 28.21
CA GLU A 324 5.67 -13.52 27.81
C GLU A 324 6.42 -12.37 27.12
N LYS A 325 7.63 -12.03 27.59
CA LYS A 325 8.47 -11.00 26.99
C LYS A 325 8.84 -11.33 25.52
N THR A 326 9.04 -12.61 25.20
CA THR A 326 9.28 -13.06 23.82
C THR A 326 8.06 -12.79 22.94
N TYR A 327 6.86 -13.13 23.42
CA TYR A 327 5.62 -12.92 22.67
C TYR A 327 5.24 -11.45 22.53
N ASP A 328 5.46 -10.67 23.56
CA ASP A 328 5.29 -9.21 23.49
C ASP A 328 6.25 -8.58 22.46
N THR A 329 7.48 -9.08 22.39
CA THR A 329 8.44 -8.63 21.38
C THR A 329 8.02 -9.03 19.98
N ILE A 330 7.54 -10.26 19.78
CA ILE A 330 6.97 -10.72 18.50
C ILE A 330 5.78 -9.83 18.09
N MET A 331 4.87 -9.50 19.03
CA MET A 331 3.74 -8.62 18.77
C MET A 331 4.19 -7.22 18.33
N LYS A 332 5.21 -6.64 18.99
CA LYS A 332 5.78 -5.34 18.60
C LYS A 332 6.39 -5.38 17.20
N ILE A 333 7.19 -6.40 16.90
CA ILE A 333 7.78 -6.58 15.56
C ILE A 333 6.66 -6.74 14.52
N ARG A 334 5.63 -7.51 14.82
CA ARG A 334 4.47 -7.66 13.94
C ARG A 334 3.78 -6.32 13.66
N GLN A 335 3.47 -5.56 14.69
CA GLN A 335 2.80 -4.25 14.56
C GLN A 335 3.65 -3.23 13.80
N GLU A 336 4.97 -3.32 13.93
CA GLU A 336 5.88 -2.38 13.27
C GLU A 336 6.19 -2.77 11.82
N TYR A 337 6.35 -4.07 11.53
CA TYR A 337 6.87 -4.55 10.23
C TYR A 337 5.85 -5.33 9.40
N CYS A 338 4.69 -5.68 9.93
CA CYS A 338 3.58 -6.22 9.13
C CYS A 338 2.53 -5.15 8.87
N SER A 339 1.93 -5.18 7.68
CA SER A 339 0.84 -4.27 7.34
C SER A 339 -0.33 -4.41 8.31
N PRO A 340 -0.91 -3.30 8.82
CA PRO A 340 -2.00 -3.33 9.79
C PRO A 340 -3.33 -3.81 9.21
N THR A 341 -3.42 -4.06 7.91
CA THR A 341 -4.68 -4.45 7.26
C THR A 341 -5.06 -5.87 7.63
N ASN A 342 -6.17 -6.00 8.36
CA ASN A 342 -6.94 -7.23 8.60
C ASN A 342 -6.36 -8.29 9.55
N PHE A 343 -5.38 -7.98 10.37
CA PHE A 343 -4.92 -8.92 11.38
C PHE A 343 -5.60 -8.65 12.74
N ASN A 344 -6.31 -9.65 13.23
CA ASN A 344 -6.78 -9.64 14.59
C ASN A 344 -5.59 -9.93 15.52
N ASP A 345 -5.03 -8.88 16.11
CA ASP A 345 -3.89 -9.00 17.03
C ASP A 345 -4.20 -9.93 18.20
N ARG A 346 -5.45 -9.98 18.65
CA ARG A 346 -5.87 -10.89 19.72
C ARG A 346 -5.83 -12.36 19.28
N GLU A 347 -6.27 -12.66 18.05
CA GLU A 347 -6.20 -14.04 17.52
C GLU A 347 -4.77 -14.45 17.26
N PHE A 348 -3.95 -13.55 16.72
CA PHE A 348 -2.53 -13.81 16.52
C PHE A 348 -1.83 -14.07 17.85
N HIS A 349 -2.02 -13.20 18.85
CA HIS A 349 -1.46 -13.40 20.19
C HIS A 349 -1.91 -14.73 20.81
N LYS A 350 -3.20 -15.06 20.70
CA LYS A 350 -3.73 -16.34 21.15
C LYS A 350 -3.08 -17.53 20.44
N SER A 351 -2.80 -17.42 19.15
CA SER A 351 -2.19 -18.49 18.36
C SER A 351 -0.73 -18.76 18.75
N LEU A 352 -0.01 -17.78 19.31
CA LEU A 352 1.34 -18.00 19.86
C LEU A 352 1.35 -18.99 21.04
N TYR A 353 0.22 -19.15 21.71
CA TYR A 353 0.05 -20.08 22.84
C TYR A 353 -0.52 -21.45 22.43
N ASP A 354 -0.79 -21.67 21.15
CA ASP A 354 -1.26 -22.96 20.65
C ASP A 354 -0.07 -23.93 20.51
N ILE A 355 -0.17 -25.10 21.11
CA ILE A 355 0.89 -26.13 21.10
C ILE A 355 1.24 -26.59 19.68
N SER A 356 0.29 -26.58 18.75
CA SER A 356 0.52 -26.97 17.36
C SER A 356 1.21 -25.90 16.54
N THR A 357 1.32 -24.68 17.06
CA THR A 357 2.00 -23.58 16.36
C THR A 357 3.51 -23.74 16.45
N ILE A 358 4.18 -23.58 15.33
CA ILE A 358 5.64 -23.45 15.25
C ILE A 358 5.95 -21.96 15.32
N VAL A 359 6.81 -21.56 16.24
CA VAL A 359 7.32 -20.20 16.37
C VAL A 359 8.84 -20.27 16.37
N ILE A 360 9.46 -19.59 15.40
CA ILE A 360 10.91 -19.44 15.30
C ILE A 360 11.24 -17.96 15.43
N THR A 361 12.18 -17.61 16.29
CA THR A 361 12.71 -16.25 16.39
C THR A 361 14.10 -16.17 15.78
N LEU A 362 14.41 -15.00 15.24
CA LEU A 362 15.75 -14.62 14.80
C LEU A 362 16.33 -13.68 15.85
N ARG A 363 17.50 -14.02 16.38
CA ARG A 363 18.14 -13.32 17.50
C ARG A 363 19.56 -12.91 17.15
N ILE A 364 20.06 -11.88 17.84
CA ILE A 364 21.41 -11.38 17.68
C ILE A 364 22.36 -12.13 18.60
N ASN A 365 23.46 -12.59 18.07
CA ASN A 365 24.62 -13.19 18.72
C ASN A 365 24.38 -14.55 19.41
N ASN A 366 23.28 -14.75 20.13
CA ASN A 366 23.02 -15.98 20.88
C ASN A 366 21.52 -16.19 21.12
N GLU A 367 21.15 -17.34 21.66
CA GLU A 367 19.77 -17.73 21.91
C GLU A 367 19.01 -16.83 22.92
N LEU A 368 19.72 -16.06 23.73
CA LEU A 368 19.16 -15.10 24.67
C LEU A 368 19.23 -13.68 24.15
N GLY A 369 19.81 -13.48 22.95
CA GLY A 369 19.99 -12.19 22.32
C GLY A 369 18.68 -11.48 21.96
N GLU A 370 18.80 -10.23 21.52
CA GLU A 370 17.67 -9.43 21.06
C GLU A 370 16.95 -10.12 19.89
N ILE A 371 15.63 -10.15 19.95
CA ILE A 371 14.79 -10.67 18.85
C ILE A 371 14.68 -9.60 17.77
N VAL A 372 15.11 -9.93 16.56
CA VAL A 372 15.07 -9.05 15.38
C VAL A 372 14.15 -9.55 14.29
N GLY A 373 13.58 -10.73 14.45
CA GLY A 373 12.61 -11.26 13.51
C GLY A 373 11.94 -12.53 14.05
N TYR A 374 10.89 -12.94 13.35
CA TYR A 374 10.20 -14.19 13.64
C TYR A 374 9.51 -14.75 12.39
N VAL A 375 9.22 -16.03 12.43
CA VAL A 375 8.25 -16.72 11.58
C VAL A 375 7.38 -17.61 12.46
N LYS A 376 6.10 -17.69 12.12
CA LYS A 376 5.22 -18.67 12.77
C LYS A 376 4.35 -19.41 11.75
N GLY A 377 3.76 -20.49 12.17
CA GLY A 377 2.80 -21.24 11.38
C GLY A 377 2.23 -22.41 12.18
N GLY A 378 1.28 -23.11 11.59
CA GLY A 378 0.60 -24.21 12.24
C GLY A 378 -0.13 -25.10 11.26
N PRO A 379 -0.88 -26.11 11.76
CA PRO A 379 -1.65 -26.99 10.89
C PRO A 379 -2.55 -26.20 9.94
N LEU A 380 -2.51 -26.55 8.64
CA LEU A 380 -3.23 -25.83 7.60
C LEU A 380 -4.73 -25.72 7.88
N GLU A 381 -5.32 -26.74 8.48
CA GLU A 381 -6.75 -26.80 8.84
C GLU A 381 -7.17 -25.78 9.91
N LYS A 382 -6.23 -25.24 10.69
CA LYS A 382 -6.48 -24.17 11.67
C LYS A 382 -6.56 -22.78 11.05
N HIS A 383 -6.07 -22.61 9.83
CA HIS A 383 -6.11 -21.35 9.08
C HIS A 383 -7.43 -21.25 8.29
N LYS A 384 -8.54 -21.04 9.02
CA LYS A 384 -9.90 -20.94 8.43
C LYS A 384 -10.16 -19.55 7.86
N PRO A 385 -10.84 -19.44 6.71
CA PRO A 385 -11.33 -18.15 6.21
C PRO A 385 -12.41 -17.58 7.15
N ARG A 386 -12.44 -16.25 7.32
CA ARG A 386 -13.54 -15.60 8.03
C ARG A 386 -14.84 -15.72 7.24
N ARG A 387 -15.93 -16.04 7.94
CA ARG A 387 -17.28 -16.00 7.37
C ARG A 387 -17.65 -14.54 7.08
N GLY A 388 -18.10 -14.23 5.86
CA GLY A 388 -18.82 -13.00 5.55
C GLY A 388 -18.36 -12.18 4.34
N THR A 389 -17.29 -12.53 3.62
CA THR A 389 -16.92 -11.85 2.37
C THR A 389 -17.39 -12.68 1.18
N ASN A 390 -18.51 -12.27 0.57
CA ASN A 390 -19.08 -12.90 -0.63
C ASN A 390 -18.66 -12.24 -1.93
N ASP A 391 -17.62 -11.42 -1.93
CA ASP A 391 -17.14 -10.73 -3.12
C ASP A 391 -16.05 -11.58 -3.79
N GLU A 392 -16.33 -12.07 -5.00
CA GLU A 392 -15.38 -12.86 -5.78
C GLU A 392 -14.09 -12.11 -6.10
N ASN A 393 -14.16 -10.79 -6.23
CA ASN A 393 -12.98 -9.94 -6.46
C ASN A 393 -12.19 -9.72 -5.17
N LEU A 394 -12.87 -9.53 -4.04
CA LEU A 394 -12.24 -9.54 -2.72
C LEU A 394 -11.60 -10.91 -2.41
N GLY A 395 -12.20 -12.00 -2.88
CA GLY A 395 -11.66 -13.35 -2.74
C GLY A 395 -10.29 -13.52 -3.40
N LYS A 396 -10.08 -12.92 -4.56
CA LYS A 396 -8.77 -12.92 -5.25
C LYS A 396 -7.73 -12.06 -4.51
N MET A 397 -8.16 -11.01 -3.83
CA MET A 397 -7.29 -10.09 -3.09
C MET A 397 -7.09 -10.52 -1.64
N ASN A 398 -8.13 -11.05 -1.00
CA ASN A 398 -8.07 -11.57 0.38
C ASN A 398 -7.28 -12.89 0.48
N ALA A 399 -7.02 -13.56 -0.64
CA ALA A 399 -6.07 -14.65 -0.70
C ALA A 399 -4.65 -14.23 -0.32
N ILE A 400 -4.31 -12.95 -0.48
CA ILE A 400 -3.06 -12.37 0.01
C ILE A 400 -3.07 -12.26 1.54
N HIS A 401 -4.25 -12.11 2.12
CA HIS A 401 -4.48 -12.12 3.55
C HIS A 401 -5.04 -13.49 3.93
N MET A 402 -4.24 -14.29 4.53
CA MET A 402 -4.39 -15.65 5.03
C MET A 402 -5.80 -16.18 5.40
N GLU A 403 -6.81 -15.33 5.38
CA GLU A 403 -8.18 -15.66 5.75
C GLU A 403 -8.97 -16.40 4.66
N SER A 404 -8.48 -16.38 3.41
CA SER A 404 -9.17 -16.98 2.27
C SER A 404 -8.51 -18.23 1.68
N LEU A 405 -7.53 -18.78 2.38
CA LEU A 405 -6.77 -19.97 1.97
C LEU A 405 -7.63 -21.10 1.39
N ARG A 406 -8.79 -21.35 1.97
CA ARG A 406 -9.70 -22.39 1.49
C ARG A 406 -10.55 -22.00 0.28
N ARG A 407 -10.78 -20.71 0.04
CA ARG A 407 -11.56 -20.22 -1.11
C ARG A 407 -10.68 -19.93 -2.33
N GLY A 408 -9.41 -19.63 -2.09
CA GLY A 408 -8.47 -19.26 -3.13
C GLY A 408 -7.59 -20.39 -3.62
N THR A 409 -7.55 -21.52 -2.96
CA THR A 409 -6.77 -22.67 -3.38
C THR A 409 -7.69 -23.76 -3.89
N ASN A 410 -7.55 -24.15 -5.16
CA ASN A 410 -8.14 -25.37 -5.68
C ASN A 410 -7.38 -26.62 -5.18
N ASP A 411 -6.80 -26.55 -3.98
CA ASP A 411 -6.13 -27.69 -3.36
C ASP A 411 -7.17 -28.68 -2.85
N GLU A 412 -7.60 -29.58 -3.70
CA GLU A 412 -8.58 -30.63 -3.41
C GLU A 412 -8.12 -31.55 -2.26
N ASN A 413 -6.84 -31.55 -1.96
CA ASN A 413 -6.23 -32.34 -0.91
C ASN A 413 -6.13 -31.58 0.43
N LEU A 414 -6.66 -30.36 0.49
CA LEU A 414 -6.67 -29.55 1.70
C LEU A 414 -7.40 -30.31 2.84
N GLY A 415 -6.71 -30.65 3.89
CA GLY A 415 -7.23 -31.46 5.01
C GLY A 415 -7.08 -32.98 4.87
N LYS A 416 -6.62 -33.47 3.70
CA LYS A 416 -6.21 -34.88 3.51
C LYS A 416 -4.71 -35.08 3.69
N MET A 417 -3.93 -34.02 3.59
CA MET A 417 -2.48 -34.03 3.72
C MET A 417 -2.05 -33.51 5.08
N ASN A 418 -1.03 -34.10 5.65
CA ASN A 418 -0.38 -33.61 6.86
C ASN A 418 0.47 -32.37 6.50
N THR A 419 -0.16 -31.20 6.47
CA THR A 419 0.39 -29.97 5.93
C THR A 419 0.44 -28.88 6.99
N VAL A 420 1.59 -28.21 7.10
CA VAL A 420 1.75 -27.00 7.88
C VAL A 420 1.64 -25.77 7.00
N PHE A 421 0.96 -24.74 7.49
CA PHE A 421 0.95 -23.43 6.87
C PHE A 421 1.98 -22.53 7.54
N MET A 422 2.92 -22.00 6.74
CA MET A 422 3.89 -21.01 7.16
C MET A 422 3.32 -19.63 6.91
N GLU A 423 3.07 -18.90 7.97
CA GLU A 423 2.60 -17.52 7.91
C GLU A 423 3.71 -16.57 7.46
N TRP A 424 3.36 -15.32 7.24
CA TRP A 424 4.33 -14.30 6.87
C TRP A 424 5.30 -14.06 8.02
N MET A 425 6.59 -14.01 7.67
CA MET A 425 7.64 -13.64 8.61
C MET A 425 7.77 -12.12 8.67
N ALA A 426 8.18 -11.62 9.83
CA ALA A 426 8.56 -10.22 10.01
C ALA A 426 9.99 -10.15 10.54
N ILE A 427 10.79 -9.28 9.96
CA ILE A 427 12.20 -9.06 10.32
C ILE A 427 12.43 -7.56 10.35
N LYS A 428 13.11 -7.07 11.40
CA LYS A 428 13.55 -5.67 11.47
C LYS A 428 14.43 -5.33 10.28
N THR A 429 14.25 -4.12 9.75
CA THR A 429 15.07 -3.61 8.64
C THR A 429 16.56 -3.67 9.00
N GLY A 430 17.41 -3.93 8.00
CA GLY A 430 18.84 -4.17 8.21
C GLY A 430 19.23 -5.63 8.39
N TYR A 431 18.37 -6.45 8.95
CA TYR A 431 18.60 -7.89 9.12
C TYR A 431 18.01 -8.75 7.99
N LEU A 432 17.12 -8.19 7.19
CA LEU A 432 16.39 -8.92 6.16
C LEU A 432 17.31 -9.40 5.02
N GLY A 433 18.26 -8.58 4.58
CA GLY A 433 19.13 -8.87 3.43
C GLY A 433 20.32 -9.77 3.71
N GLU A 434 20.67 -9.96 4.96
CA GLU A 434 21.85 -10.72 5.40
C GLU A 434 21.45 -12.09 5.94
N MET A 435 20.76 -12.87 5.09
CA MET A 435 20.31 -14.24 5.35
C MET A 435 19.19 -14.43 6.38
N GLY A 436 18.76 -13.42 7.13
CA GLY A 436 17.78 -13.58 8.21
C GLY A 436 16.48 -14.25 7.77
N GLY A 437 15.93 -13.89 6.61
CA GLY A 437 14.72 -14.51 6.06
C GLY A 437 14.95 -15.95 5.63
N HIS A 438 16.11 -16.26 5.09
CA HIS A 438 16.48 -17.63 4.72
C HIS A 438 16.64 -18.50 5.97
N MET A 439 17.30 -18.01 7.01
CA MET A 439 17.50 -18.71 8.27
C MET A 439 16.17 -19.06 8.94
N LEU A 440 15.27 -18.07 9.08
CA LEU A 440 13.94 -18.29 9.66
C LEU A 440 13.14 -19.34 8.89
N ARG A 441 13.10 -19.20 7.57
CA ARG A 441 12.37 -20.14 6.71
C ARG A 441 12.96 -21.55 6.79
N SER A 442 14.27 -21.66 6.68
CA SER A 442 14.97 -22.95 6.73
C SER A 442 14.72 -23.66 8.06
N GLU A 443 14.82 -22.94 9.15
CA GLU A 443 14.58 -23.52 10.49
C GLU A 443 13.10 -23.90 10.67
N PHE A 444 12.16 -23.10 10.16
CA PHE A 444 10.74 -23.44 10.18
C PHE A 444 10.46 -24.75 9.43
N LEU A 445 11.01 -24.93 8.23
CA LEU A 445 10.82 -26.14 7.45
C LEU A 445 11.45 -27.37 8.12
N LYS A 446 12.62 -27.21 8.75
CA LYS A 446 13.25 -28.30 9.55
C LYS A 446 12.37 -28.68 10.73
N GLU A 447 11.88 -27.70 11.49
CA GLU A 447 11.01 -27.95 12.64
C GLU A 447 9.66 -28.56 12.21
N ALA A 448 9.09 -28.12 11.11
CA ALA A 448 7.88 -28.72 10.55
C ALA A 448 8.09 -30.20 10.20
N ARG A 449 9.21 -30.54 9.54
CA ARG A 449 9.59 -31.92 9.26
C ARG A 449 9.80 -32.74 10.54
N ARG A 450 10.49 -32.17 11.54
CA ARG A 450 10.71 -32.79 12.84
C ARG A 450 9.40 -33.12 13.55
N ARG A 451 8.36 -32.26 13.40
CA ARG A 451 7.01 -32.50 13.94
C ARG A 451 6.17 -33.48 13.10
N GLY A 452 6.73 -34.02 12.01
CA GLY A 452 6.09 -35.04 11.19
C GLY A 452 5.22 -34.53 10.08
N TYR A 453 5.26 -33.23 9.76
CA TYR A 453 4.55 -32.70 8.58
C TYR A 453 5.19 -33.20 7.28
N THR A 454 4.35 -33.55 6.31
CA THR A 454 4.79 -33.99 4.97
C THR A 454 4.95 -32.82 4.03
N TYR A 455 4.09 -31.81 4.17
CA TYR A 455 4.07 -30.62 3.29
C TYR A 455 4.09 -29.34 4.11
N ALA A 456 4.69 -28.30 3.51
CA ALA A 456 4.55 -26.92 3.96
C ALA A 456 3.97 -26.07 2.85
N THR A 457 3.04 -25.18 3.20
CA THR A 457 2.42 -24.23 2.27
C THR A 457 2.61 -22.81 2.74
N SER A 458 2.61 -21.89 1.80
CA SER A 458 2.65 -20.44 2.08
C SER A 458 2.27 -19.65 0.85
N TYR A 459 2.05 -18.34 1.03
CA TYR A 459 2.01 -17.37 -0.06
C TYR A 459 3.33 -16.61 -0.13
N TYR A 460 3.83 -16.35 -1.33
CA TYR A 460 4.99 -15.50 -1.52
C TYR A 460 5.02 -14.83 -2.90
N GLN A 461 5.90 -13.85 -3.06
CA GLN A 461 6.11 -13.16 -4.33
C GLN A 461 6.56 -14.17 -5.41
N ARG A 462 5.93 -14.11 -6.57
CA ARG A 462 6.15 -15.03 -7.69
C ARG A 462 7.61 -15.16 -8.10
N GLU A 463 8.29 -14.04 -8.25
CA GLU A 463 9.72 -14.05 -8.66
C GLU A 463 10.60 -14.82 -7.70
N LEU A 464 10.37 -14.67 -6.38
CA LEU A 464 11.15 -15.39 -5.37
C LEU A 464 10.81 -16.88 -5.33
N ILE A 465 9.56 -17.26 -5.61
CA ILE A 465 9.16 -18.67 -5.74
C ILE A 465 9.86 -19.29 -6.95
N ILE A 466 9.84 -18.62 -8.10
CA ILE A 466 10.52 -19.08 -9.32
C ILE A 466 12.03 -19.21 -9.08
N HIS A 467 12.65 -18.20 -8.43
CA HIS A 467 14.07 -18.24 -8.10
C HIS A 467 14.44 -19.45 -7.24
N ARG A 468 13.65 -19.75 -6.20
CA ARG A 468 13.86 -20.92 -5.33
C ARG A 468 13.66 -22.24 -6.06
N LYS A 469 12.61 -22.32 -6.88
CA LYS A 469 12.36 -23.50 -7.72
C LYS A 469 13.53 -23.76 -8.66
N ASN A 470 14.08 -22.71 -9.29
CA ASN A 470 15.25 -22.82 -10.16
C ASN A 470 16.52 -23.24 -9.40
N LYS A 471 16.60 -23.00 -8.10
CA LYS A 471 17.66 -23.51 -7.21
C LYS A 471 17.42 -24.95 -6.72
N GLY A 472 16.39 -25.62 -7.23
CA GLY A 472 16.12 -27.03 -6.92
C GLY A 472 15.26 -27.26 -5.69
N GLU A 473 14.61 -26.24 -5.12
CA GLU A 473 13.63 -26.49 -4.07
C GLU A 473 12.40 -27.24 -4.65
N PRO A 474 11.87 -28.26 -3.94
CA PRO A 474 10.73 -29.05 -4.40
C PRO A 474 9.41 -28.28 -4.22
N ILE A 475 9.27 -27.22 -5.00
CA ILE A 475 8.13 -26.31 -4.94
C ILE A 475 7.12 -26.65 -6.06
N GLU A 476 5.87 -26.81 -5.64
CA GLU A 476 4.70 -26.85 -6.51
C GLU A 476 3.91 -25.55 -6.35
N ILE A 477 3.64 -24.84 -7.46
CA ILE A 477 2.74 -23.68 -7.45
C ILE A 477 1.32 -24.22 -7.56
N VAL A 478 0.54 -24.04 -6.50
CA VAL A 478 -0.84 -24.54 -6.40
C VAL A 478 -1.82 -23.56 -7.02
N GLN A 479 -1.61 -22.25 -6.78
CA GLN A 479 -2.46 -21.20 -7.33
C GLN A 479 -1.70 -19.90 -7.54
N GLN A 480 -1.96 -19.25 -8.67
CA GLN A 480 -1.39 -17.96 -9.04
C GLN A 480 -2.41 -16.84 -8.86
N TYR A 481 -1.95 -15.71 -8.33
CA TYR A 481 -2.72 -14.48 -8.17
C TYR A 481 -2.04 -13.38 -8.98
N ASP A 482 -2.44 -13.23 -10.24
CA ASP A 482 -1.73 -12.40 -11.21
C ASP A 482 -1.71 -10.92 -10.83
N ALA A 483 -2.82 -10.37 -10.40
CA ALA A 483 -2.91 -8.97 -10.01
C ALA A 483 -1.92 -8.58 -8.90
N ALA A 484 -1.66 -9.48 -7.96
CA ALA A 484 -0.78 -9.23 -6.84
C ALA A 484 0.64 -9.76 -7.04
N MET A 485 0.91 -10.52 -8.12
CA MET A 485 2.17 -11.22 -8.37
C MET A 485 2.62 -12.08 -7.16
N ILE A 486 1.64 -12.66 -6.47
CA ILE A 486 1.82 -13.53 -5.30
C ILE A 486 1.19 -14.86 -5.64
N ASP A 487 1.90 -15.94 -5.34
CA ASP A 487 1.41 -17.28 -5.59
C ASP A 487 1.31 -18.09 -4.29
N TYR A 488 0.30 -18.94 -4.23
CA TYR A 488 0.20 -19.98 -3.21
C TYR A 488 0.98 -21.19 -3.68
N TYR A 489 1.90 -21.67 -2.85
CA TYR A 489 2.80 -22.76 -3.20
C TYR A 489 2.87 -23.79 -2.08
N ARG A 490 3.29 -24.99 -2.45
CA ARG A 490 3.51 -26.14 -1.57
C ARG A 490 4.94 -26.65 -1.73
N ILE A 491 5.52 -27.07 -0.64
CA ILE A 491 6.83 -27.73 -0.56
C ILE A 491 6.64 -29.13 -0.05
N ASP A 492 7.21 -30.11 -0.74
CA ASP A 492 7.34 -31.47 -0.24
C ASP A 492 8.55 -31.55 0.73
N LEU A 493 8.26 -31.66 2.02
CA LEU A 493 9.29 -31.69 3.06
C LEU A 493 10.11 -32.99 3.04
N SER A 494 9.59 -34.08 2.44
CA SER A 494 10.31 -35.35 2.31
C SER A 494 11.47 -35.24 1.30
N GLN A 495 11.32 -34.35 0.31
CA GLN A 495 12.32 -34.14 -0.75
C GLN A 495 13.33 -33.04 -0.40
N LEU A 496 13.16 -32.33 0.71
CA LEU A 496 14.17 -31.40 1.18
C LEU A 496 15.45 -32.16 1.54
N VAL A 497 16.45 -32.05 0.67
CA VAL A 497 17.77 -32.62 0.89
C VAL A 497 18.38 -31.97 2.15
N GLN A 498 19.08 -32.77 2.97
CA GLN A 498 19.71 -32.31 4.23
C GLN A 498 20.84 -31.28 4.03
N SER A 499 21.07 -30.86 2.81
CA SER A 499 22.13 -29.93 2.43
C SER A 499 21.62 -28.82 1.51
N ILE A 500 21.10 -27.74 2.10
CA ILE A 500 21.33 -26.44 1.47
C ILE A 500 22.59 -25.92 2.14
N PRO A 501 23.78 -25.98 1.51
CA PRO A 501 24.97 -25.35 2.03
C PRO A 501 24.68 -23.86 2.17
N ILE A 502 24.98 -23.33 3.33
CA ILE A 502 25.05 -21.90 3.56
C ILE A 502 26.26 -21.41 2.74
N GLN A 503 26.04 -20.93 1.52
CA GLN A 503 26.99 -20.11 0.75
C GLN A 503 26.64 -18.64 0.87
#